data_1715b38381bfa3799835915dd7ed2ffd
#
_entry.id   1715b38381bfa3799835915dd7ed2ffd
#
_cell.length_a   1.000
_cell.length_b   1.000
_cell.length_c   1.000
_cell.angle_alpha   90.00
_cell.angle_beta   90.00
_cell.angle_gamma   90.00
#
_symmetry.space_group_name_H-M   'P 1'
#
loop_
_entity.id
_entity.type
_entity.pdbx_description
1 polymer ?
#
loop_
_entity_poly.entity_id
_entity_poly.type
_entity_poly.pdbx_seq_one_letter_code
_entity_poly.pdbx_strand_id
1 'polypeptide(L)'
;IAIIGSGPSGLAAADQLNQRGHSVTVFERSDRVGGLLMYGIPNMKLEKEVIDRKISIMKEEGVEFKTGVNVGKDVKAKKLLDEYDRVILCCGASNPRDIKVKGREAKGIYFAVDFLKSTTKALLDNGLKDGTYISAKGKNVMVIGGGDTGNDCVGTSIRHGAKSVLQLEMMPKLPDKRTADNPWPQWPRVCKTDYGQEEAIEVFGHDPRVYQTTV
;
A
#
# COMPACT_ATOMS: atom_id res chain seq x y z
N ILE A 1 -25.30 10.25 1.46
CA ILE A 1 -24.71 8.93 1.15
C ILE A 1 -23.57 8.67 2.13
N ALA A 2 -23.55 7.47 2.75
CA ALA A 2 -22.41 7.02 3.56
C ALA A 2 -21.47 6.15 2.72
N ILE A 3 -20.16 6.41 2.81
CA ILE A 3 -19.11 5.59 2.18
C ILE A 3 -18.24 4.99 3.28
N ILE A 4 -18.05 3.68 3.26
CA ILE A 4 -17.28 2.96 4.27
C ILE A 4 -15.91 2.62 3.70
N GLY A 5 -14.89 3.32 4.18
CA GLY A 5 -13.52 3.24 3.74
C GLY A 5 -13.11 4.39 2.81
N SER A 6 -11.95 4.97 3.08
CA SER A 6 -11.37 6.11 2.36
C SER A 6 -10.21 5.74 1.44
N GLY A 7 -10.12 4.47 1.05
CA GLY A 7 -9.17 4.05 0.03
C GLY A 7 -9.49 4.63 -1.36
N PRO A 8 -8.73 4.29 -2.41
CA PRO A 8 -8.93 4.84 -3.76
C PRO A 8 -10.37 4.77 -4.26
N SER A 9 -11.05 3.63 -4.04
CA SER A 9 -12.44 3.45 -4.46
C SER A 9 -13.41 4.34 -3.69
N GLY A 10 -13.21 4.49 -2.38
CA GLY A 10 -14.03 5.35 -1.53
C GLY A 10 -13.87 6.82 -1.88
N LEU A 11 -12.64 7.27 -2.11
CA LEU A 11 -12.34 8.64 -2.53
C LEU A 11 -12.94 8.95 -3.91
N ALA A 12 -12.78 8.05 -4.88
CA ALA A 12 -13.35 8.21 -6.21
C ALA A 12 -14.89 8.27 -6.16
N ALA A 13 -15.52 7.39 -5.37
CA ALA A 13 -16.97 7.41 -5.18
C ALA A 13 -17.43 8.71 -4.52
N ALA A 14 -16.73 9.17 -3.47
CA ALA A 14 -17.06 10.40 -2.76
C ALA A 14 -16.99 11.63 -3.68
N ASP A 15 -15.90 11.77 -4.41
CA ASP A 15 -15.69 12.84 -5.39
C ASP A 15 -16.82 12.87 -6.44
N GLN A 16 -17.08 11.73 -7.07
CA GLN A 16 -18.06 11.64 -8.14
C GLN A 16 -19.51 11.85 -7.66
N LEU A 17 -19.85 11.42 -6.47
CA LEU A 17 -21.18 11.61 -5.91
C LEU A 17 -21.40 13.04 -5.44
N ASN A 18 -20.39 13.63 -4.81
CA ASN A 18 -20.44 15.03 -4.38
C ASN A 18 -20.62 15.98 -5.57
N GLN A 19 -19.86 15.77 -6.65
CA GLN A 19 -20.01 16.55 -7.90
C GLN A 19 -21.42 16.45 -8.53
N ARG A 20 -22.17 15.39 -8.22
CA ARG A 20 -23.55 15.20 -8.66
C ARG A 20 -24.60 15.76 -7.70
N GLY A 21 -24.15 16.50 -6.66
CA GLY A 21 -25.03 17.18 -5.72
C GLY A 21 -25.51 16.32 -4.55
N HIS A 22 -24.88 15.16 -4.31
CA HIS A 22 -25.19 14.36 -3.13
C HIS A 22 -24.37 14.81 -1.93
N SER A 23 -24.99 14.87 -0.75
CA SER A 23 -24.28 15.00 0.52
C SER A 23 -23.56 13.68 0.83
N VAL A 24 -22.24 13.72 1.01
CA VAL A 24 -21.40 12.51 1.18
C VAL A 24 -20.61 12.56 2.48
N THR A 25 -20.73 11.50 3.28
CA THR A 25 -19.90 11.27 4.47
C THR A 25 -19.06 10.01 4.26
N VAL A 26 -17.75 10.12 4.41
CA VAL A 26 -16.79 9.00 4.32
C VAL A 26 -16.34 8.61 5.72
N PHE A 27 -16.54 7.33 6.08
CA PHE A 27 -16.08 6.75 7.34
C PHE A 27 -14.77 6.00 7.14
N GLU A 28 -13.74 6.36 7.90
CA GLU A 28 -12.42 5.74 7.84
C GLU A 28 -12.01 5.25 9.22
N ARG A 29 -11.62 3.98 9.33
CA ARG A 29 -11.17 3.39 10.61
C ARG A 29 -9.79 3.87 11.06
N SER A 30 -8.94 4.29 10.11
CA SER A 30 -7.61 4.80 10.40
C SER A 30 -7.67 6.27 10.85
N ASP A 31 -6.58 6.75 11.40
CA ASP A 31 -6.39 8.14 11.83
C ASP A 31 -6.28 9.13 10.66
N ARG A 32 -5.91 8.64 9.46
CA ARG A 32 -5.79 9.42 8.23
C ARG A 32 -6.58 8.81 7.09
N VAL A 33 -7.09 9.67 6.23
CA VAL A 33 -7.81 9.31 4.99
C VAL A 33 -6.81 8.83 3.94
N GLY A 34 -7.22 7.92 3.06
CA GLY A 34 -6.43 7.49 1.91
C GLY A 34 -6.21 5.98 1.80
N GLY A 35 -6.45 5.23 2.88
CA GLY A 35 -6.26 3.78 2.89
C GLY A 35 -4.84 3.36 2.47
N LEU A 36 -4.70 2.53 1.43
CA LEU A 36 -3.39 2.12 0.92
C LEU A 36 -2.60 3.26 0.26
N LEU A 37 -3.25 4.30 -0.26
CA LEU A 37 -2.54 5.49 -0.76
C LEU A 37 -1.76 6.16 0.38
N MET A 38 -2.36 6.23 1.57
CA MET A 38 -1.73 6.82 2.75
C MET A 38 -0.68 5.91 3.36
N TYR A 39 -1.02 4.63 3.61
CA TYR A 39 -0.21 3.76 4.45
C TYR A 39 0.39 2.52 3.75
N GLY A 40 -0.06 2.19 2.53
CA GLY A 40 0.46 1.05 1.77
C GLY A 40 1.56 1.43 0.79
N ILE A 41 1.43 2.59 0.14
CA ILE A 41 2.42 3.10 -0.81
C ILE A 41 3.45 3.94 -0.05
N PRO A 42 4.76 3.70 -0.18
CA PRO A 42 5.78 4.50 0.51
C PRO A 42 5.77 5.97 0.07
N ASN A 43 6.21 6.87 0.96
CA ASN A 43 6.24 8.30 0.68
C ASN A 43 7.15 8.67 -0.50
N MET A 44 8.25 7.94 -0.70
CA MET A 44 9.16 8.12 -1.84
C MET A 44 8.52 7.85 -3.21
N LYS A 45 7.45 7.04 -3.25
CA LYS A 45 6.70 6.71 -4.47
C LYS A 45 5.48 7.61 -4.65
N LEU A 46 4.84 7.99 -3.55
CA LEU A 46 3.67 8.86 -3.52
C LEU A 46 3.73 9.73 -2.26
N GLU A 47 4.14 10.97 -2.44
CA GLU A 47 4.18 11.97 -1.37
C GLU A 47 2.78 12.21 -0.80
N LYS A 48 2.67 12.23 0.54
CA LYS A 48 1.37 12.30 1.21
C LYS A 48 0.70 13.67 1.08
N GLU A 49 1.48 14.70 0.82
CA GLU A 49 1.00 16.05 0.51
C GLU A 49 0.05 16.07 -0.71
N VAL A 50 0.30 15.21 -1.71
CA VAL A 50 -0.58 15.06 -2.89
C VAL A 50 -1.96 14.55 -2.46
N ILE A 51 -2.00 13.59 -1.52
CA ILE A 51 -3.24 13.04 -0.99
C ILE A 51 -3.94 14.08 -0.14
N ASP A 52 -3.21 14.73 0.78
CA ASP A 52 -3.75 15.73 1.69
C ASP A 52 -4.34 16.91 0.92
N ARG A 53 -3.68 17.35 -0.17
CA ARG A 53 -4.21 18.38 -1.07
C ARG A 53 -5.57 17.96 -1.68
N LYS A 54 -5.68 16.74 -2.20
CA LYS A 54 -6.95 16.26 -2.78
C LYS A 54 -8.04 16.15 -1.73
N ILE A 55 -7.71 15.65 -0.53
CA ILE A 55 -8.66 15.56 0.58
C ILE A 55 -9.14 16.96 1.02
N SER A 56 -8.26 17.94 1.06
CA SER A 56 -8.61 19.32 1.40
C SER A 56 -9.61 19.91 0.40
N ILE A 57 -9.36 19.72 -0.91
CA ILE A 57 -10.28 20.14 -1.96
C ILE A 57 -11.66 19.46 -1.78
N MET A 58 -11.69 18.15 -1.58
CA MET A 58 -12.96 17.43 -1.38
C MET A 58 -13.72 17.92 -0.15
N LYS A 59 -13.02 18.28 0.94
CA LYS A 59 -13.65 18.89 2.13
C LYS A 59 -14.24 20.27 1.82
N GLU A 60 -13.53 21.10 1.09
CA GLU A 60 -14.00 22.42 0.66
C GLU A 60 -15.22 22.30 -0.26
N GLU A 61 -15.28 21.27 -1.07
CA GLU A 61 -16.42 20.91 -1.94
C GLU A 61 -17.60 20.30 -1.17
N GLY A 62 -17.46 20.03 0.14
CA GLY A 62 -18.55 19.59 1.01
C GLY A 62 -18.54 18.10 1.38
N VAL A 63 -17.50 17.33 1.02
CA VAL A 63 -17.38 15.95 1.48
C VAL A 63 -16.96 15.93 2.95
N GLU A 64 -17.74 15.23 3.78
CA GLU A 64 -17.43 15.02 5.19
C GLU A 64 -16.57 13.75 5.39
N PHE A 65 -15.49 13.87 6.17
CA PHE A 65 -14.64 12.72 6.53
C PHE A 65 -14.66 12.47 8.03
N LYS A 66 -14.99 11.24 8.45
CA LYS A 66 -14.98 10.77 9.84
C LYS A 66 -13.89 9.72 10.01
N THR A 67 -12.72 10.14 10.48
CA THR A 67 -11.57 9.26 10.76
C THR A 67 -11.65 8.66 12.16
N GLY A 68 -10.94 7.54 12.40
CA GLY A 68 -10.97 6.83 13.67
C GLY A 68 -12.30 6.10 13.93
N VAL A 69 -13.13 5.91 12.91
CA VAL A 69 -14.46 5.29 13.04
C VAL A 69 -14.51 3.95 12.29
N ASN A 70 -14.52 2.87 13.03
CA ASN A 70 -14.64 1.51 12.49
C ASN A 70 -16.11 1.09 12.46
N VAL A 71 -16.73 1.16 11.28
CA VAL A 71 -18.11 0.73 11.07
C VAL A 71 -18.22 -0.78 11.28
N GLY A 72 -19.22 -1.18 12.06
CA GLY A 72 -19.42 -2.55 12.54
C GLY A 72 -18.90 -2.77 13.96
N LYS A 73 -17.94 -1.93 14.41
CA LYS A 73 -17.41 -1.94 15.80
C LYS A 73 -17.86 -0.71 16.57
N ASP A 74 -17.48 0.49 16.12
CA ASP A 74 -17.75 1.75 16.80
C ASP A 74 -19.13 2.32 16.44
N VAL A 75 -19.55 2.10 15.20
CA VAL A 75 -20.87 2.47 14.68
C VAL A 75 -21.54 1.24 14.08
N LYS A 76 -22.76 0.95 14.51
CA LYS A 76 -23.54 -0.17 13.97
C LYS A 76 -23.94 0.12 12.52
N ALA A 77 -23.79 -0.88 11.63
CA ALA A 77 -24.17 -0.75 10.23
C ALA A 77 -25.66 -0.36 10.06
N LYS A 78 -26.56 -0.90 10.92
CA LYS A 78 -27.97 -0.55 10.91
C LYS A 78 -28.20 0.96 11.09
N LYS A 79 -27.47 1.61 11.99
CA LYS A 79 -27.56 3.07 12.19
C LYS A 79 -27.29 3.85 10.91
N LEU A 80 -26.29 3.43 10.11
CA LEU A 80 -26.00 4.08 8.84
C LEU A 80 -27.09 3.84 7.79
N LEU A 81 -27.73 2.67 7.82
CA LEU A 81 -28.88 2.36 6.94
C LEU A 81 -30.12 3.16 7.30
N ASP A 82 -30.26 3.56 8.57
CA ASP A 82 -31.38 4.36 9.07
C ASP A 82 -31.14 5.88 8.83
N GLU A 83 -29.85 6.34 8.85
CA GLU A 83 -29.50 7.76 8.75
C GLU A 83 -29.15 8.23 7.33
N TYR A 84 -28.79 7.31 6.42
CA TYR A 84 -28.35 7.64 5.06
C TYR A 84 -29.21 6.94 4.01
N ASP A 85 -29.52 7.64 2.94
CA ASP A 85 -30.31 7.07 1.84
C ASP A 85 -29.63 5.88 1.17
N ARG A 86 -28.29 5.89 1.12
CA ARG A 86 -27.47 4.79 0.54
C ARG A 86 -26.16 4.64 1.29
N VAL A 87 -25.69 3.40 1.35
CA VAL A 87 -24.41 3.03 1.94
C VAL A 87 -23.58 2.30 0.90
N ILE A 88 -22.33 2.75 0.70
CA ILE A 88 -21.38 2.16 -0.25
C ILE A 88 -20.21 1.56 0.52
N LEU A 89 -19.91 0.29 0.25
CA LEU A 89 -18.82 -0.43 0.89
C LEU A 89 -17.54 -0.34 0.04
N CYS A 90 -16.56 0.40 0.55
CA CYS A 90 -15.23 0.59 -0.05
C CYS A 90 -14.12 0.13 0.90
N CYS A 91 -14.35 -0.99 1.61
CA CYS A 91 -13.54 -1.44 2.74
C CYS A 91 -12.15 -2.01 2.35
N GLY A 92 -11.92 -2.25 1.08
CA GLY A 92 -10.69 -2.89 0.59
C GLY A 92 -10.56 -4.34 1.08
N ALA A 93 -9.33 -4.89 0.98
CA ALA A 93 -8.98 -6.22 1.46
C ALA A 93 -7.92 -6.11 2.55
N SER A 94 -8.32 -6.37 3.81
CA SER A 94 -7.43 -6.22 4.98
C SER A 94 -6.90 -7.56 5.50
N ASN A 95 -7.44 -8.67 5.01
CA ASN A 95 -6.99 -9.99 5.40
C ASN A 95 -5.90 -10.45 4.42
N PRO A 96 -4.62 -10.48 4.83
CA PRO A 96 -3.53 -10.81 3.93
C PRO A 96 -3.56 -12.31 3.60
N ARG A 97 -3.08 -12.66 2.41
CA ARG A 97 -2.70 -14.05 2.12
C ARG A 97 -1.45 -14.37 2.92
N ASP A 98 -1.44 -15.53 3.56
CA ASP A 98 -0.28 -15.98 4.33
C ASP A 98 0.28 -17.28 3.79
N ILE A 99 1.60 -17.46 3.94
CA ILE A 99 2.29 -18.69 3.60
C ILE A 99 2.10 -19.73 4.73
N LYS A 100 1.86 -20.98 4.35
CA LYS A 100 1.68 -22.08 5.32
C LYS A 100 2.94 -22.94 5.38
N VAL A 101 3.98 -22.41 6.01
CA VAL A 101 5.28 -23.10 6.17
C VAL A 101 5.68 -23.20 7.64
N LYS A 102 6.48 -24.20 7.96
CA LYS A 102 7.04 -24.34 9.30
C LYS A 102 7.93 -23.15 9.64
N GLY A 103 7.72 -22.55 10.81
CA GLY A 103 8.50 -21.39 11.26
C GLY A 103 7.88 -20.04 10.88
N ARG A 104 6.68 -20.01 10.24
CA ARG A 104 5.98 -18.76 9.91
C ARG A 104 5.76 -17.84 11.12
N GLU A 105 5.63 -18.42 12.30
CA GLU A 105 5.44 -17.76 13.59
C GLU A 105 6.73 -17.14 14.16
N ALA A 106 7.87 -17.32 13.51
CA ALA A 106 9.15 -16.79 13.99
C ALA A 106 9.13 -15.25 14.01
N LYS A 107 9.87 -14.69 14.98
CA LYS A 107 10.03 -13.24 15.09
C LYS A 107 10.79 -12.68 13.87
N GLY A 108 10.35 -11.54 13.36
CA GLY A 108 10.97 -10.87 12.23
C GLY A 108 10.31 -11.17 10.89
N ILE A 109 9.22 -11.95 10.88
CA ILE A 109 8.42 -12.21 9.69
C ILE A 109 7.15 -11.36 9.75
N TYR A 110 7.04 -10.41 8.83
CA TYR A 110 5.97 -9.42 8.79
C TYR A 110 5.23 -9.46 7.46
N PHE A 111 3.98 -9.04 7.46
CA PHE A 111 3.29 -8.73 6.22
C PHE A 111 3.83 -7.42 5.62
N ALA A 112 3.92 -7.36 4.30
CA ALA A 112 4.44 -6.20 3.58
C ALA A 112 3.71 -4.90 3.96
N VAL A 113 2.37 -4.95 4.03
CA VAL A 113 1.56 -3.77 4.39
C VAL A 113 1.85 -3.31 5.82
N ASP A 114 2.10 -4.21 6.77
CA ASP A 114 2.44 -3.83 8.15
C ASP A 114 3.80 -3.15 8.22
N PHE A 115 4.79 -3.65 7.47
CA PHE A 115 6.11 -3.04 7.35
C PHE A 115 6.02 -1.63 6.74
N LEU A 116 5.36 -1.49 5.59
CA LEU A 116 5.20 -0.21 4.90
C LEU A 116 4.38 0.79 5.71
N LYS A 117 3.27 0.33 6.31
CA LYS A 117 2.41 1.15 7.16
C LYS A 117 3.15 1.67 8.38
N SER A 118 3.89 0.81 9.09
CA SER A 118 4.64 1.22 10.29
C SER A 118 5.66 2.30 9.96
N THR A 119 6.35 2.17 8.84
CA THR A 119 7.34 3.15 8.35
C THR A 119 6.68 4.47 8.00
N THR A 120 5.66 4.44 7.16
CA THR A 120 4.98 5.68 6.71
C THR A 120 4.32 6.39 7.88
N LYS A 121 3.69 5.64 8.80
CA LYS A 121 3.07 6.24 9.98
C LYS A 121 4.10 6.94 10.86
N ALA A 122 5.21 6.29 11.19
CA ALA A 122 6.27 6.90 11.99
C ALA A 122 6.93 8.11 11.28
N LEU A 123 7.07 8.04 9.95
CA LEU A 123 7.55 9.18 9.16
C LEU A 123 6.63 10.40 9.31
N LEU A 124 5.31 10.21 9.19
CA LEU A 124 4.32 11.27 9.25
C LEU A 124 4.08 11.80 10.67
N ASP A 125 4.19 10.93 11.68
CA ASP A 125 3.93 11.30 13.07
C ASP A 125 5.12 12.04 13.71
N ASN A 126 6.36 11.64 13.38
CA ASN A 126 7.53 12.17 14.09
C ASN A 126 8.85 12.18 13.27
N GLY A 127 8.80 11.94 11.98
CA GLY A 127 10.00 11.91 11.12
C GLY A 127 10.93 10.74 11.43
N LEU A 128 10.39 9.59 11.83
CA LEU A 128 11.11 8.35 12.21
C LEU A 128 11.97 8.47 13.47
N LYS A 129 11.76 9.50 14.30
CA LYS A 129 12.65 9.83 15.43
C LYS A 129 12.50 8.89 16.62
N ASP A 130 11.32 8.34 16.85
CA ASP A 130 11.01 7.51 18.03
C ASP A 130 11.35 6.03 17.86
N GLY A 131 11.67 5.58 16.63
CA GLY A 131 12.01 4.19 16.36
C GLY A 131 10.86 3.19 16.50
N THR A 132 9.61 3.63 16.54
CA THR A 132 8.41 2.79 16.77
C THR A 132 7.98 1.98 15.54
N TYR A 133 8.75 1.99 14.47
CA TYR A 133 8.47 1.26 13.23
C TYR A 133 9.27 -0.04 13.11
N ILE A 134 8.83 -0.93 12.23
CA ILE A 134 9.54 -2.16 11.90
C ILE A 134 10.81 -1.78 11.12
N SER A 135 11.96 -1.82 11.78
CA SER A 135 13.23 -1.35 11.20
C SER A 135 14.02 -2.47 10.52
N ALA A 136 14.45 -2.22 9.28
CA ALA A 136 15.38 -3.07 8.53
C ALA A 136 16.86 -2.68 8.74
N LYS A 137 17.17 -1.66 9.55
CA LYS A 137 18.51 -1.12 9.72
C LYS A 137 19.50 -2.21 10.15
N GLY A 138 20.58 -2.38 9.37
CA GLY A 138 21.65 -3.34 9.62
C GLY A 138 21.23 -4.82 9.51
N LYS A 139 20.05 -5.12 8.95
CA LYS A 139 19.54 -6.48 8.80
C LYS A 139 19.73 -7.01 7.38
N ASN A 140 19.83 -8.34 7.27
CA ASN A 140 19.63 -9.01 5.99
C ASN A 140 18.12 -9.22 5.82
N VAL A 141 17.54 -8.69 4.75
CA VAL A 141 16.11 -8.70 4.51
C VAL A 141 15.77 -9.64 3.36
N MET A 142 14.76 -10.47 3.55
CA MET A 142 14.18 -11.28 2.48
C MET A 142 12.76 -10.80 2.22
N VAL A 143 12.45 -10.45 0.98
CA VAL A 143 11.13 -10.07 0.49
C VAL A 143 10.56 -11.24 -0.30
N ILE A 144 9.40 -11.76 0.09
CA ILE A 144 8.72 -12.86 -0.61
C ILE A 144 7.64 -12.27 -1.51
N GLY A 145 7.88 -12.33 -2.82
CA GLY A 145 7.01 -11.80 -3.86
C GLY A 145 7.67 -10.73 -4.72
N GLY A 146 7.54 -10.88 -6.05
CA GLY A 146 8.17 -10.02 -7.05
C GLY A 146 7.31 -8.85 -7.56
N GLY A 147 6.11 -8.65 -7.02
CA GLY A 147 5.21 -7.58 -7.47
C GLY A 147 5.57 -6.19 -6.92
N ASP A 148 4.76 -5.19 -7.27
CA ASP A 148 4.98 -3.78 -6.89
C ASP A 148 5.13 -3.58 -5.38
N THR A 149 4.30 -4.26 -4.58
CA THR A 149 4.42 -4.20 -3.11
C THR A 149 5.76 -4.75 -2.62
N GLY A 150 6.27 -5.81 -3.25
CA GLY A 150 7.60 -6.36 -2.95
C GLY A 150 8.70 -5.35 -3.30
N ASN A 151 8.60 -4.67 -4.45
CA ASN A 151 9.52 -3.60 -4.83
C ASN A 151 9.48 -2.43 -3.82
N ASP A 152 8.30 -2.04 -3.35
CA ASP A 152 8.15 -1.03 -2.31
C ASP A 152 8.84 -1.44 -1.00
N CYS A 153 8.79 -2.73 -0.64
CA CYS A 153 9.53 -3.26 0.52
C CYS A 153 11.04 -3.26 0.30
N VAL A 154 11.53 -3.55 -0.90
CA VAL A 154 12.95 -3.48 -1.25
C VAL A 154 13.45 -2.04 -1.05
N GLY A 155 12.84 -1.06 -1.71
CA GLY A 155 13.22 0.34 -1.61
C GLY A 155 13.12 0.90 -0.18
N THR A 156 12.09 0.51 0.57
CA THR A 156 11.95 0.90 1.98
C THR A 156 13.06 0.31 2.84
N SER A 157 13.42 -0.98 2.63
CA SER A 157 14.49 -1.65 3.38
C SER A 157 15.86 -0.99 3.14
N ILE A 158 16.14 -0.59 1.90
CA ILE A 158 17.37 0.15 1.55
C ILE A 158 17.43 1.47 2.31
N ARG A 159 16.33 2.23 2.32
CA ARG A 159 16.24 3.52 3.04
C ARG A 159 16.35 3.40 4.54
N HIS A 160 15.98 2.24 5.10
CA HIS A 160 16.26 1.94 6.50
C HIS A 160 17.73 1.63 6.79
N GLY A 161 18.55 1.43 5.76
CA GLY A 161 19.96 1.00 5.89
C GLY A 161 20.08 -0.50 6.13
N ALA A 162 19.33 -1.31 5.39
CA ALA A 162 19.51 -2.77 5.39
C ALA A 162 20.92 -3.15 4.93
N LYS A 163 21.47 -4.23 5.50
CA LYS A 163 22.78 -4.76 5.12
C LYS A 163 22.74 -5.47 3.77
N SER A 164 21.64 -6.14 3.47
CA SER A 164 21.35 -6.77 2.18
C SER A 164 19.84 -6.92 2.00
N VAL A 165 19.41 -7.00 0.75
CA VAL A 165 18.01 -7.31 0.41
C VAL A 165 17.98 -8.40 -0.66
N LEU A 166 17.17 -9.43 -0.45
CA LEU A 166 16.88 -10.49 -1.39
C LEU A 166 15.37 -10.50 -1.68
N GLN A 167 14.97 -10.55 -2.94
CA GLN A 167 13.57 -10.64 -3.35
C GLN A 167 13.31 -11.96 -4.07
N LEU A 168 12.40 -12.77 -3.55
CA LEU A 168 12.01 -14.04 -4.16
C LEU A 168 10.83 -13.85 -5.11
N GLU A 169 10.98 -14.33 -6.35
CA GLU A 169 9.95 -14.35 -7.38
C GLU A 169 9.67 -15.78 -7.84
N MET A 170 8.44 -16.23 -7.68
CA MET A 170 8.06 -17.59 -8.06
C MET A 170 8.00 -17.80 -9.58
N MET A 171 7.78 -16.73 -10.34
CA MET A 171 7.69 -16.79 -11.79
C MET A 171 9.09 -16.80 -12.43
N PRO A 172 9.24 -17.33 -13.64
CA PRO A 172 10.48 -17.20 -14.40
C PRO A 172 10.74 -15.73 -14.76
N LYS A 173 12.02 -15.39 -14.89
CA LYS A 173 12.41 -14.08 -15.41
C LYS A 173 11.84 -13.87 -16.80
N LEU A 174 11.12 -12.79 -17.01
CA LEU A 174 10.65 -12.40 -18.33
C LEU A 174 11.83 -11.98 -19.22
N PRO A 175 11.69 -12.05 -20.54
CA PRO A 175 12.72 -11.60 -21.48
C PRO A 175 12.96 -10.09 -21.36
N ASP A 176 14.18 -9.64 -21.65
CA ASP A 176 14.53 -8.23 -21.57
C ASP A 176 13.91 -7.39 -22.72
N LYS A 177 13.50 -8.05 -23.82
CA LYS A 177 12.85 -7.42 -24.98
C LYS A 177 11.62 -8.22 -25.38
N ARG A 178 10.70 -7.58 -26.12
CA ARG A 178 9.52 -8.25 -26.69
C ARG A 178 9.94 -9.43 -27.57
N THR A 179 9.24 -10.52 -27.40
CA THR A 179 9.34 -11.71 -28.22
C THR A 179 8.36 -11.66 -29.40
N ALA A 180 8.54 -12.50 -30.40
CA ALA A 180 7.69 -12.53 -31.59
C ALA A 180 6.21 -12.86 -31.27
N ASP A 181 5.95 -13.60 -30.21
CA ASP A 181 4.61 -13.94 -29.69
C ASP A 181 3.97 -12.84 -28.83
N ASN A 182 4.67 -11.72 -28.62
CA ASN A 182 4.18 -10.55 -27.90
C ASN A 182 4.42 -9.24 -28.68
N PRO A 183 3.87 -9.10 -29.90
CA PRO A 183 4.06 -7.88 -30.71
C PRO A 183 3.26 -6.70 -30.18
N TRP A 184 3.61 -5.49 -30.60
CA TRP A 184 2.78 -4.30 -30.46
C TRP A 184 1.42 -4.54 -31.21
N PRO A 185 0.25 -4.15 -30.68
CA PRO A 185 0.02 -3.29 -29.51
C PRO A 185 -0.23 -4.03 -28.18
N GLN A 186 0.06 -5.29 -28.10
CA GLN A 186 -0.12 -6.05 -26.85
C GLN A 186 0.68 -5.43 -25.69
N TRP A 187 0.19 -5.62 -24.47
CA TRP A 187 0.94 -5.25 -23.27
C TRP A 187 2.31 -5.96 -23.26
N PRO A 188 3.42 -5.23 -23.00
CA PRO A 188 4.75 -5.84 -23.06
C PRO A 188 4.97 -6.83 -21.92
N ARG A 189 5.20 -8.10 -22.27
CA ARG A 189 5.65 -9.15 -21.36
C ARG A 189 7.18 -9.18 -21.33
N VAL A 190 7.76 -8.17 -20.70
CA VAL A 190 9.22 -7.99 -20.57
C VAL A 190 9.61 -7.80 -19.11
N CYS A 191 10.84 -8.16 -18.77
CA CYS A 191 11.40 -7.91 -17.46
C CYS A 191 11.51 -6.40 -17.25
N LYS A 192 10.78 -5.88 -16.26
CA LYS A 192 10.92 -4.50 -15.83
C LYS A 192 11.72 -4.46 -14.55
N THR A 193 12.62 -3.52 -14.47
CA THR A 193 13.28 -3.14 -13.23
C THR A 193 12.62 -1.86 -12.76
N ASP A 194 12.15 -1.85 -11.53
CA ASP A 194 11.50 -0.71 -10.93
C ASP A 194 12.42 -0.08 -9.88
N TYR A 195 12.09 1.09 -9.38
CA TYR A 195 12.94 1.96 -8.57
C TYR A 195 13.66 1.23 -7.41
N GLY A 196 12.98 0.33 -6.69
CA GLY A 196 13.58 -0.40 -5.56
C GLY A 196 14.63 -1.42 -5.98
N GLN A 197 14.41 -2.10 -7.12
CA GLN A 197 15.44 -3.00 -7.69
C GLN A 197 16.61 -2.19 -8.26
N GLU A 198 16.36 -1.05 -8.94
CA GLU A 198 17.42 -0.16 -9.45
C GLU A 198 18.29 0.36 -8.30
N GLU A 199 17.68 0.80 -7.20
CA GLU A 199 18.39 1.22 -5.99
C GLU A 199 19.18 0.06 -5.35
N ALA A 200 18.65 -1.16 -5.34
CA ALA A 200 19.36 -2.31 -4.84
C ALA A 200 20.61 -2.64 -5.71
N ILE A 201 20.50 -2.53 -7.02
CA ILE A 201 21.61 -2.70 -7.95
C ILE A 201 22.70 -1.66 -7.66
N GLU A 202 22.32 -0.39 -7.48
CA GLU A 202 23.27 0.69 -7.21
C GLU A 202 23.95 0.50 -5.84
N VAL A 203 23.19 0.16 -4.79
CA VAL A 203 23.71 0.06 -3.43
C VAL A 203 24.49 -1.22 -3.17
N PHE A 204 24.03 -2.36 -3.71
CA PHE A 204 24.56 -3.69 -3.43
C PHE A 204 25.35 -4.30 -4.59
N GLY A 205 25.33 -3.69 -5.78
CA GLY A 205 26.06 -4.16 -6.96
C GLY A 205 25.39 -5.31 -7.71
N HIS A 206 24.14 -5.68 -7.36
CA HIS A 206 23.41 -6.78 -8.03
C HIS A 206 21.89 -6.63 -7.91
N ASP A 207 21.17 -7.23 -8.87
CA ASP A 207 19.71 -7.34 -8.81
C ASP A 207 19.29 -8.17 -7.59
N PRO A 208 18.40 -7.67 -6.73
CA PRO A 208 17.98 -8.39 -5.54
C PRO A 208 17.08 -9.60 -5.82
N ARG A 209 16.58 -9.75 -7.06
CA ARG A 209 15.59 -10.78 -7.42
C ARG A 209 16.22 -12.14 -7.69
N VAL A 210 15.61 -13.17 -7.10
CA VAL A 210 15.86 -14.58 -7.43
C VAL A 210 14.55 -15.15 -7.95
N TYR A 211 14.58 -15.59 -9.21
CA TYR A 211 13.43 -16.11 -9.94
C TYR A 211 13.22 -17.60 -9.73
N GLN A 212 12.02 -18.09 -10.05
CA GLN A 212 11.62 -19.50 -9.91
C GLN A 212 11.87 -20.05 -8.50
N THR A 213 11.71 -19.20 -7.51
CA THR A 213 11.97 -19.52 -6.09
C THR A 213 10.76 -19.19 -5.24
N THR A 214 10.39 -20.12 -4.39
CA THR A 214 9.31 -19.98 -3.41
C THR A 214 9.75 -20.53 -2.05
N VAL A 215 8.98 -20.30 -1.02
CA VAL A 215 9.13 -20.79 0.35
C VAL A 215 8.08 -21.82 0.67
#